data_a6ac5fa17417c766c913c18452425e2d
#
_entry.id   a6ac5fa17417c766c913c18452425e2d
#
_cell.length_a   1.000
_cell.length_b   1.000
_cell.length_c   1.000
_cell.angle_alpha   90.00
_cell.angle_beta   90.00
_cell.angle_gamma   90.00
#
_symmetry.space_group_name_H-M   'P 1'
#
loop_
_entity.id
_entity.type
_entity.pdbx_description
1 polymer ?
#
loop_
_entity_poly.entity_id
_entity_poly.type
_entity_poly.pdbx_seq_one_letter_code
_entity_poly.pdbx_strand_id
1 'polypeptide(L)'
;VTLLVFLLIGMSLIVLQTSVLPMVGIWTGGLDLLVPMVLFFGLQLRLRDGLPAVLFIGLAVDSLSGAPPGYYVTAYFWIWALVYWLIGFLQVAGTFMLPLAMAGAVLVENLVLVAIPVLLGKEAPALRQALETVVWQAAWTMLIGPLMVAGLSVLQRRLAHYQRQAQARRAVRE
;
A
#
# COMPACT_ATOMS: atom_id res chain seq x y z
N VAL A 1 -3.76 -19.46 0.24
CA VAL A 1 -2.29 -19.43 0.33
C VAL A 1 -1.73 -18.12 -0.21
N THR A 2 -2.15 -17.67 -1.39
CA THR A 2 -1.61 -16.45 -2.03
C THR A 2 -1.86 -15.19 -1.17
N LEU A 3 -3.07 -15.01 -0.64
CA LEU A 3 -3.41 -13.88 0.24
C LEU A 3 -2.53 -13.87 1.50
N LEU A 4 -2.34 -15.04 2.13
CA LEU A 4 -1.53 -15.19 3.33
C LEU A 4 -0.06 -14.78 3.08
N VAL A 5 0.50 -15.15 1.92
CA VAL A 5 1.87 -14.73 1.55
C VAL A 5 1.94 -13.21 1.41
N PHE A 6 0.96 -12.56 0.78
CA PHE A 6 0.94 -11.11 0.66
C PHE A 6 0.73 -10.40 2.02
N LEU A 7 -0.08 -10.96 2.91
CA LEU A 7 -0.21 -10.44 4.27
C LEU A 7 1.11 -10.56 5.06
N LEU A 8 1.83 -11.67 4.94
CA LEU A 8 3.14 -11.83 5.56
C LEU A 8 4.17 -10.83 5.01
N ILE A 9 4.17 -10.61 3.69
CA ILE A 9 5.02 -9.58 3.08
C ILE A 9 4.65 -8.20 3.63
N GLY A 10 3.35 -7.87 3.72
CA GLY A 10 2.87 -6.62 4.30
C GLY A 10 3.33 -6.43 5.74
N MET A 11 3.18 -7.45 6.57
CA MET A 11 3.68 -7.42 7.96
C MET A 11 5.19 -7.21 8.02
N SER A 12 5.95 -7.88 7.14
CA SER A 12 7.40 -7.69 7.07
C SER A 12 7.76 -6.26 6.65
N LEU A 13 7.03 -5.67 5.71
CA LEU A 13 7.22 -4.28 5.29
C LEU A 13 6.86 -3.30 6.41
N ILE A 14 5.79 -3.55 7.16
CA ILE A 14 5.42 -2.72 8.32
C ILE A 14 6.55 -2.72 9.35
N VAL A 15 7.04 -3.90 9.74
CA VAL A 15 8.15 -4.03 10.70
C VAL A 15 9.42 -3.35 10.16
N LEU A 16 9.73 -3.53 8.88
CA LEU A 16 10.85 -2.88 8.23
C LEU A 16 10.72 -1.35 8.33
N GLN A 17 9.56 -0.82 7.97
CA GLN A 17 9.31 0.63 7.92
C GLN A 17 9.21 1.26 9.30
N THR A 18 8.58 0.60 10.27
CA THR A 18 8.36 1.16 11.62
C THR A 18 9.52 0.94 12.57
N SER A 19 10.30 -0.13 12.40
CA SER A 19 11.35 -0.50 13.34
C SER A 19 12.76 -0.41 12.78
N VAL A 20 12.99 -0.89 11.55
CA VAL A 20 14.34 -0.99 10.99
C VAL A 20 14.79 0.33 10.35
N LEU A 21 13.96 0.95 9.51
CA LEU A 21 14.32 2.20 8.82
C LEU A 21 14.66 3.35 9.78
N PRO A 22 13.90 3.59 10.87
CA PRO A 22 14.27 4.62 11.84
C PRO A 22 15.61 4.36 12.54
N MET A 23 15.98 3.08 12.77
CA MET A 23 17.27 2.74 13.41
C MET A 23 18.48 3.06 12.53
N VAL A 24 18.34 3.00 11.23
CA VAL A 24 19.44 3.26 10.27
C VAL A 24 19.62 4.75 10.00
N GLY A 25 18.70 5.60 10.45
CA GLY A 25 18.80 7.07 10.36
C GLY A 25 18.74 7.66 8.95
N ILE A 26 18.55 6.82 7.92
CA ILE A 26 18.66 7.22 6.52
C ILE A 26 17.31 7.77 5.98
N TRP A 27 16.16 7.47 6.64
CA TRP A 27 14.87 7.61 5.98
C TRP A 27 13.73 8.13 6.88
N THR A 28 13.96 9.07 7.73
CA THR A 28 13.01 9.53 8.75
C THR A 28 11.76 10.28 8.24
N GLY A 29 11.47 10.31 6.95
CA GLY A 29 10.31 11.11 6.53
C GLY A 29 9.78 10.94 5.11
N GLY A 30 10.27 9.97 4.31
CA GLY A 30 9.89 10.04 2.90
C GLY A 30 9.56 8.73 2.19
N LEU A 31 9.84 7.57 2.76
CA LEU A 31 9.60 6.32 2.07
C LEU A 31 8.40 5.57 2.69
N ASP A 32 7.28 5.58 2.00
CA ASP A 32 6.16 4.71 2.34
C ASP A 32 6.07 3.54 1.36
N LEU A 33 6.44 2.35 1.84
CA LEU A 33 6.38 1.11 1.07
C LEU A 33 4.98 0.48 1.09
N LEU A 34 4.10 0.94 1.96
CA LEU A 34 2.78 0.38 2.13
C LEU A 34 1.79 0.93 1.10
N VAL A 35 1.93 2.20 0.71
CA VAL A 35 1.12 2.80 -0.36
C VAL A 35 1.20 2.00 -1.66
N PRO A 36 2.39 1.65 -2.21
CA PRO A 36 2.50 0.78 -3.38
C PRO A 36 1.86 -0.59 -3.18
N MET A 37 1.92 -1.14 -1.97
CA MET A 37 1.31 -2.42 -1.65
C MET A 37 -0.22 -2.36 -1.61
N VAL A 38 -0.79 -1.32 -1.01
CA VAL A 38 -2.24 -1.06 -1.00
C VAL A 38 -2.74 -0.86 -2.44
N LEU A 39 -1.98 -0.12 -3.25
CA LEU A 39 -2.26 0.09 -4.66
C LEU A 39 -2.23 -1.23 -5.45
N PHE A 40 -1.22 -2.08 -5.20
CA PHE A 40 -1.16 -3.42 -5.76
C PHE A 40 -2.41 -4.25 -5.39
N PHE A 41 -2.90 -4.18 -4.16
CA PHE A 41 -4.11 -4.88 -3.74
C PHE A 41 -5.35 -4.37 -4.49
N GLY A 42 -5.47 -3.06 -4.70
CA GLY A 42 -6.54 -2.48 -5.50
C GLY A 42 -6.51 -2.92 -6.96
N LEU A 43 -5.31 -3.04 -7.56
CA LEU A 43 -5.13 -3.38 -8.98
C LEU A 43 -5.25 -4.88 -9.27
N GLN A 44 -4.79 -5.75 -8.36
CA GLN A 44 -4.55 -7.16 -8.65
C GLN A 44 -5.45 -8.12 -7.88
N LEU A 45 -5.98 -7.71 -6.74
CA LEU A 45 -6.83 -8.57 -5.93
C LEU A 45 -8.30 -8.30 -6.21
N ARG A 46 -9.11 -9.38 -6.07
CA ARG A 46 -10.57 -9.25 -6.10
C ARG A 46 -11.06 -8.47 -4.88
N LEU A 47 -12.20 -7.82 -5.01
CA LEU A 47 -12.84 -7.06 -3.92
C LEU A 47 -12.90 -7.84 -2.60
N ARG A 48 -13.26 -9.13 -2.68
CA ARG A 48 -13.42 -10.01 -1.51
C ARG A 48 -12.12 -10.27 -0.76
N ASP A 49 -10.99 -10.23 -1.46
CA ASP A 49 -9.66 -10.51 -0.89
C ASP A 49 -8.88 -9.21 -0.63
N GLY A 50 -9.04 -8.22 -1.48
CA GLY A 50 -8.34 -6.93 -1.38
C GLY A 50 -8.79 -6.09 -0.21
N LEU A 51 -10.10 -5.94 0.00
CA LEU A 51 -10.64 -5.12 1.09
C LEU A 51 -10.20 -5.63 2.49
N PRO A 52 -10.38 -6.93 2.83
CA PRO A 52 -9.90 -7.43 4.12
C PRO A 52 -8.39 -7.29 4.29
N ALA A 53 -7.61 -7.48 3.22
CA ALA A 53 -6.15 -7.33 3.27
C ALA A 53 -5.73 -5.90 3.59
N VAL A 54 -6.35 -4.91 2.94
CA VAL A 54 -6.09 -3.47 3.18
C VAL A 54 -6.47 -3.08 4.60
N LEU A 55 -7.65 -3.51 5.07
CA LEU A 55 -8.09 -3.22 6.45
C LEU A 55 -7.16 -3.86 7.47
N PHE A 56 -6.72 -5.10 7.23
CA PHE A 56 -5.78 -5.79 8.12
C PHE A 56 -4.44 -5.05 8.20
N ILE A 57 -3.87 -4.63 7.06
CA ILE A 57 -2.63 -3.86 7.02
C ILE A 57 -2.80 -2.51 7.70
N GLY A 58 -3.90 -1.79 7.44
CA GLY A 58 -4.18 -0.52 8.11
C GLY A 58 -4.25 -0.66 9.61
N LEU A 59 -4.95 -1.67 10.12
CA LEU A 59 -5.02 -1.97 11.56
C LEU A 59 -3.65 -2.34 12.15
N ALA A 60 -2.84 -3.10 11.41
CA ALA A 60 -1.51 -3.45 11.86
C ALA A 60 -0.60 -2.21 11.96
N VAL A 61 -0.67 -1.30 10.99
CA VAL A 61 0.07 -0.03 11.03
C VAL A 61 -0.42 0.84 12.18
N ASP A 62 -1.73 1.01 12.37
CA ASP A 62 -2.29 1.79 13.49
C ASP A 62 -1.78 1.24 14.84
N SER A 63 -1.70 -0.09 14.97
CA SER A 63 -1.23 -0.74 16.20
C SER A 63 0.28 -0.59 16.45
N LEU A 64 1.09 -0.57 15.38
CA LEU A 64 2.55 -0.58 15.47
C LEU A 64 3.18 0.82 15.38
N SER A 65 2.50 1.77 14.72
CA SER A 65 3.02 3.14 14.55
C SER A 65 2.76 4.04 15.76
N GLY A 66 1.94 3.61 16.73
CA GLY A 66 1.52 4.45 17.85
C GLY A 66 0.56 5.58 17.45
N ALA A 67 0.06 5.57 16.21
CA ALA A 67 -0.96 6.50 15.75
C ALA A 67 -2.31 6.20 16.42
N PRO A 68 -3.21 7.17 16.53
CA PRO A 68 -4.57 6.90 16.97
C PRO A 68 -5.25 5.86 16.09
N PRO A 69 -6.00 4.92 16.66
CA PRO A 69 -6.62 3.84 15.90
C PRO A 69 -7.58 4.41 14.85
N GLY A 70 -7.51 3.85 13.65
CA GLY A 70 -8.33 4.26 12.52
C GLY A 70 -7.69 5.24 11.53
N TYR A 71 -6.52 5.79 11.83
CA TYR A 71 -5.83 6.73 10.94
C TYR A 71 -5.41 6.06 9.62
N TYR A 72 -4.54 5.07 9.70
CA TYR A 72 -4.03 4.37 8.53
C TYR A 72 -5.09 3.45 7.90
N VAL A 73 -5.97 2.87 8.71
CA VAL A 73 -7.14 2.13 8.18
C VAL A 73 -7.95 3.01 7.24
N THR A 74 -8.27 4.24 7.66
CA THR A 74 -9.05 5.18 6.86
C THR A 74 -8.29 5.61 5.61
N ALA A 75 -7.01 5.97 5.74
CA ALA A 75 -6.18 6.38 4.61
C ALA A 75 -6.08 5.27 3.55
N TYR A 76 -5.72 4.05 3.97
CA TYR A 76 -5.55 2.92 3.06
C TYR A 76 -6.88 2.45 2.45
N PHE A 77 -7.98 2.54 3.19
CA PHE A 77 -9.31 2.28 2.64
C PHE A 77 -9.63 3.26 1.49
N TRP A 78 -9.40 4.56 1.67
CA TRP A 78 -9.65 5.56 0.63
C TRP A 78 -8.72 5.40 -0.57
N ILE A 79 -7.43 5.11 -0.36
CA ILE A 79 -6.51 4.79 -1.46
C ILE A 79 -7.01 3.59 -2.25
N TRP A 80 -7.36 2.50 -1.56
CA TRP A 80 -7.86 1.30 -2.20
C TRP A 80 -9.18 1.54 -2.94
N ALA A 81 -10.13 2.25 -2.34
CA ALA A 81 -11.41 2.59 -2.96
C ALA A 81 -11.23 3.44 -4.23
N LEU A 82 -10.34 4.45 -4.16
CA LEU A 82 -9.99 5.29 -5.31
C LEU A 82 -9.38 4.47 -6.45
N VAL A 83 -8.41 3.62 -6.12
CA VAL A 83 -7.75 2.74 -7.11
C VAL A 83 -8.76 1.76 -7.70
N TYR A 84 -9.60 1.16 -6.88
CA TYR A 84 -10.65 0.25 -7.34
C TYR A 84 -11.64 0.93 -8.28
N TRP A 85 -12.03 2.16 -7.99
CA TRP A 85 -12.90 2.95 -8.86
C TRP A 85 -12.20 3.35 -10.17
N LEU A 86 -10.90 3.68 -10.10
CA LEU A 86 -10.09 4.14 -11.22
C LEU A 86 -9.49 2.99 -12.06
N ILE A 87 -9.69 1.72 -11.65
CA ILE A 87 -9.00 0.57 -12.24
C ILE A 87 -9.21 0.46 -13.76
N GLY A 88 -10.42 0.74 -14.24
CA GLY A 88 -10.71 0.74 -15.68
C GLY A 88 -9.87 1.74 -16.44
N PHE A 89 -9.70 2.93 -15.90
CA PHE A 89 -8.89 4.00 -16.48
C PHE A 89 -7.39 3.67 -16.44
N LEU A 90 -6.90 3.17 -15.31
CA LEU A 90 -5.49 2.79 -15.12
C LEU A 90 -5.06 1.64 -16.03
N GLN A 91 -5.94 0.68 -16.28
CA GLN A 91 -5.66 -0.44 -17.19
C GLN A 91 -5.58 0.00 -18.65
N VAL A 92 -6.39 0.94 -19.06
CA VAL A 92 -6.39 1.47 -20.46
C VAL A 92 -5.21 2.41 -20.69
N ALA A 93 -4.84 3.20 -19.71
CA ALA A 93 -3.78 4.21 -19.82
C ALA A 93 -2.33 3.65 -19.75
N GLY A 94 -2.18 2.36 -19.43
CA GLY A 94 -0.90 1.66 -19.47
C GLY A 94 0.04 1.98 -18.31
N THR A 95 1.28 1.49 -18.42
CA THR A 95 2.28 1.52 -17.35
C THR A 95 2.69 2.94 -16.90
N PHE A 96 2.56 3.92 -17.78
CA PHE A 96 2.92 5.32 -17.49
C PHE A 96 2.00 5.98 -16.45
N MET A 97 0.77 5.49 -16.30
CA MET A 97 -0.17 6.01 -15.31
C MET A 97 0.10 5.49 -13.90
N LEU A 98 0.89 4.43 -13.76
CA LEU A 98 1.19 3.84 -12.45
C LEU A 98 1.93 4.79 -11.51
N PRO A 99 3.01 5.49 -11.93
CA PRO A 99 3.66 6.51 -11.10
C PRO A 99 2.71 7.66 -10.70
N LEU A 100 1.85 8.09 -11.63
CA LEU A 100 0.87 9.14 -11.34
C LEU A 100 -0.19 8.69 -10.33
N ALA A 101 -0.66 7.44 -10.45
CA ALA A 101 -1.57 6.85 -9.47
C ALA A 101 -0.92 6.75 -8.08
N MET A 102 0.38 6.48 -8.01
CA MET A 102 1.14 6.47 -6.76
C MET A 102 1.27 7.86 -6.15
N ALA A 103 1.55 8.88 -6.94
CA ALA A 103 1.55 10.25 -6.45
C ALA A 103 0.16 10.65 -5.91
N GLY A 104 -0.90 10.29 -6.63
CA GLY A 104 -2.28 10.50 -6.18
C GLY A 104 -2.58 9.75 -4.86
N ALA A 105 -2.11 8.52 -4.72
CA ALA A 105 -2.29 7.76 -3.48
C ALA A 105 -1.58 8.42 -2.28
N VAL A 106 -0.35 8.90 -2.46
CA VAL A 106 0.39 9.67 -1.44
C VAL A 106 -0.36 10.95 -1.06
N LEU A 107 -0.94 11.65 -2.04
CA LEU A 107 -1.76 12.84 -1.77
C LEU A 107 -3.00 12.50 -0.93
N VAL A 108 -3.71 11.42 -1.28
CA VAL A 108 -4.89 10.97 -0.52
C VAL A 108 -4.50 10.57 0.89
N GLU A 109 -3.41 9.82 1.06
CA GLU A 109 -2.89 9.45 2.37
C GLU A 109 -2.63 10.66 3.24
N ASN A 110 -1.81 11.59 2.77
CA ASN A 110 -1.45 12.79 3.52
C ASN A 110 -2.67 13.69 3.79
N LEU A 111 -3.60 13.79 2.84
CA LEU A 111 -4.85 14.52 3.05
C LEU A 111 -5.65 13.92 4.23
N VAL A 112 -5.79 12.59 4.27
CA VAL A 112 -6.52 11.92 5.35
C VAL A 112 -5.77 12.06 6.67
N LEU A 113 -4.44 11.89 6.68
CA LEU A 113 -3.62 12.01 7.88
C LEU A 113 -3.57 13.43 8.47
N VAL A 114 -3.75 14.46 7.64
CA VAL A 114 -3.89 15.85 8.10
C VAL A 114 -5.33 16.19 8.48
N ALA A 115 -6.30 15.73 7.69
CA ALA A 115 -7.70 16.06 7.91
C ALA A 115 -8.24 15.51 9.24
N ILE A 116 -7.89 14.27 9.60
CA ILE A 116 -8.40 13.64 10.82
C ILE A 116 -7.98 14.41 12.10
N PRO A 117 -6.69 14.76 12.33
CA PRO A 117 -6.30 15.57 13.50
C PRO A 117 -6.99 16.94 13.54
N VAL A 118 -7.09 17.60 12.39
CA VAL A 118 -7.75 18.92 12.30
C VAL A 118 -9.22 18.83 12.68
N LEU A 119 -9.93 17.79 12.19
CA LEU A 119 -11.33 17.54 12.57
C LEU A 119 -11.50 17.23 14.06
N LEU A 120 -10.46 16.68 14.70
CA LEU A 120 -10.41 16.42 16.15
C LEU A 120 -9.94 17.64 16.97
N GLY A 121 -9.82 18.82 16.35
CA GLY A 121 -9.44 20.07 17.02
C GLY A 121 -7.94 20.18 17.32
N LYS A 122 -7.09 19.35 16.71
CA LYS A 122 -5.63 19.50 16.82
C LYS A 122 -5.12 20.51 15.81
N GLU A 123 -4.02 21.17 16.14
CA GLU A 123 -3.36 22.09 15.23
C GLU A 123 -2.87 21.38 13.97
N ALA A 124 -3.11 21.99 12.81
CA ALA A 124 -2.57 21.50 11.55
C ALA A 124 -1.04 21.69 11.53
N PRO A 125 -0.28 20.76 10.94
CA PRO A 125 1.14 20.96 10.72
C PRO A 125 1.38 22.19 9.85
N ALA A 126 2.54 22.86 10.03
CA ALA A 126 2.89 23.99 9.20
C ALA A 126 2.84 23.58 7.71
N LEU A 127 2.14 24.36 6.88
CA LEU A 127 1.90 24.06 5.47
C LEU A 127 3.20 23.72 4.72
N ARG A 128 4.27 24.46 4.99
CA ARG A 128 5.58 24.21 4.39
C ARG A 128 6.11 22.80 4.72
N GLN A 129 6.05 22.41 6.00
CA GLN A 129 6.53 21.10 6.44
C GLN A 129 5.68 19.97 5.83
N ALA A 130 4.36 20.14 5.78
CA ALA A 130 3.46 19.18 5.16
C ALA A 130 3.77 19.02 3.66
N LEU A 131 3.97 20.11 2.92
CA LEU A 131 4.31 20.09 1.50
C LEU A 131 5.67 19.43 1.25
N GLU A 132 6.70 19.75 2.02
CA GLU A 132 8.02 19.14 1.89
C GLU A 132 7.93 17.61 2.09
N THR A 133 7.18 17.15 3.09
CA THR A 133 6.96 15.71 3.34
C THR A 133 6.25 15.05 2.17
N VAL A 134 5.14 15.63 1.69
CA VAL A 134 4.35 15.08 0.58
C VAL A 134 5.18 14.98 -0.71
N VAL A 135 5.91 16.05 -1.06
CA VAL A 135 6.74 16.07 -2.27
C VAL A 135 7.83 15.00 -2.22
N TRP A 136 8.51 14.89 -1.07
CA TRP A 136 9.57 13.90 -0.88
C TRP A 136 9.05 12.48 -0.90
N GLN A 137 7.94 12.22 -0.20
CA GLN A 137 7.26 10.93 -0.18
C GLN A 137 6.74 10.55 -1.57
N ALA A 138 6.11 11.48 -2.29
CA ALA A 138 5.64 11.24 -3.65
C ALA A 138 6.80 10.91 -4.60
N ALA A 139 7.91 11.66 -4.54
CA ALA A 139 9.08 11.40 -5.39
C ALA A 139 9.63 9.97 -5.19
N TRP A 140 9.81 9.54 -3.95
CA TRP A 140 10.27 8.18 -3.64
C TRP A 140 9.26 7.12 -4.03
N THR A 141 7.99 7.34 -3.75
CA THR A 141 6.93 6.40 -4.09
C THR A 141 6.75 6.24 -5.60
N MET A 142 6.88 7.33 -6.37
CA MET A 142 6.87 7.28 -7.84
C MET A 142 8.06 6.52 -8.42
N LEU A 143 9.23 6.57 -7.76
CA LEU A 143 10.44 5.89 -8.22
C LEU A 143 10.43 4.40 -7.86
N ILE A 144 10.17 4.08 -6.59
CA ILE A 144 10.26 2.71 -6.06
C ILE A 144 8.96 1.93 -6.26
N GLY A 145 7.83 2.61 -6.20
CA GLY A 145 6.51 1.98 -6.23
C GLY A 145 6.24 1.13 -7.46
N PRO A 146 6.50 1.60 -8.70
CA PRO A 146 6.31 0.78 -9.90
C PRO A 146 7.14 -0.50 -9.89
N LEU A 147 8.39 -0.43 -9.39
CA LEU A 147 9.26 -1.59 -9.25
C LEU A 147 8.69 -2.59 -8.23
N MET A 148 8.17 -2.08 -7.12
CA MET A 148 7.54 -2.90 -6.09
C MET A 148 6.27 -3.58 -6.61
N VAL A 149 5.38 -2.85 -7.29
CA VAL A 149 4.17 -3.43 -7.91
C VAL A 149 4.54 -4.46 -8.98
N ALA A 150 5.56 -4.20 -9.80
CA ALA A 150 6.05 -5.16 -10.78
C ALA A 150 6.57 -6.43 -10.09
N GLY A 151 7.39 -6.31 -9.05
CA GLY A 151 7.89 -7.43 -8.26
C GLY A 151 6.78 -8.28 -7.63
N LEU A 152 5.80 -7.62 -6.98
CA LEU A 152 4.65 -8.29 -6.41
C LEU A 152 3.78 -8.99 -7.48
N SER A 153 3.64 -8.38 -8.65
CA SER A 153 2.91 -8.97 -9.79
C SER A 153 3.60 -10.23 -10.33
N VAL A 154 4.93 -10.21 -10.43
CA VAL A 154 5.72 -11.41 -10.82
C VAL A 154 5.57 -12.51 -9.77
N LEU A 155 5.65 -12.17 -8.50
CA LEU A 155 5.46 -13.12 -7.40
C LEU A 155 4.06 -13.75 -7.46
N GLN A 156 3.02 -12.93 -7.67
CA GLN A 156 1.64 -13.42 -7.81
C GLN A 156 1.50 -14.44 -8.95
N ARG A 157 2.07 -14.13 -10.12
CA ARG A 157 2.06 -15.03 -11.28
C ARG A 157 2.77 -16.35 -10.98
N ARG A 158 3.90 -16.32 -10.31
CA ARG A 158 4.64 -17.53 -9.90
C ARG A 158 3.82 -18.38 -8.93
N LEU A 159 3.25 -17.76 -7.89
CA LEU A 159 2.39 -18.46 -6.91
C LEU A 159 1.17 -19.11 -7.59
N ALA A 160 0.51 -18.41 -8.50
CA ALA A 160 -0.61 -18.94 -9.26
C ALA A 160 -0.22 -20.14 -10.12
N HIS A 161 0.97 -20.11 -10.73
CA HIS A 161 1.49 -21.23 -11.52
C HIS A 161 1.75 -22.47 -10.65
N TYR A 162 2.39 -22.30 -9.49
CA TYR A 162 2.62 -23.42 -8.55
C TYR A 162 1.32 -24.02 -8.04
N GLN A 163 0.30 -23.23 -7.76
CA GLN A 163 -1.00 -23.72 -7.31
C GLN A 163 -1.70 -24.56 -8.39
N ARG A 164 -1.66 -24.12 -9.65
CA ARG A 164 -2.22 -24.87 -10.78
C ARG A 164 -1.52 -26.21 -10.97
N GLN A 165 -0.20 -26.25 -10.86
CA GLN A 165 0.57 -27.50 -10.95
C GLN A 165 0.27 -28.46 -9.79
N ALA A 166 0.14 -27.95 -8.57
CA ALA A 166 -0.21 -28.76 -7.41
C ALA A 166 -1.62 -29.37 -7.52
N GLN A 167 -2.58 -28.60 -8.06
CA GLN A 167 -3.93 -29.12 -8.31
C GLN A 167 -3.95 -30.18 -9.41
N ALA A 168 -3.22 -29.97 -10.51
CA ALA A 168 -3.11 -30.96 -11.59
C ALA A 168 -2.51 -32.30 -11.11
N ARG A 169 -1.49 -32.23 -10.23
CA ARG A 169 -0.88 -33.45 -9.65
C ARG A 169 -1.82 -34.21 -8.71
N ARG A 170 -2.75 -33.51 -8.03
CA ARG A 170 -3.77 -34.16 -7.18
C ARG A 170 -4.84 -34.86 -8.01
N ALA A 171 -5.31 -34.19 -9.08
CA ALA A 171 -6.31 -34.76 -10.00
C ALA A 171 -5.83 -36.02 -10.77
N VAL A 172 -4.52 -36.23 -10.90
CA VAL A 172 -3.94 -37.46 -11.55
C VAL A 172 -3.78 -38.61 -10.54
N ARG A 173 -3.91 -38.33 -9.23
CA ARG A 173 -3.78 -39.37 -8.18
C ARG A 173 -5.12 -39.91 -7.67
N GLU A 174 -6.22 -39.27 -8.03
CA GLU A 174 -7.62 -39.73 -7.81
C GLU A 174 -8.14 -40.47 -9.04
#